data_a2333b29803464d04a3ea37fa30863cf
#
_entry.id   a2333b29803464d04a3ea37fa30863cf
#
_cell.length_a   1.000
_cell.length_b   1.000
_cell.length_c   1.000
_cell.angle_alpha   90.00
_cell.angle_beta   90.00
_cell.angle_gamma   90.00
#
_symmetry.space_group_name_H-M   'P 1'
#
loop_
_entity.id
_entity.type
_entity.pdbx_description
1 polymer ?
#
loop_
_entity_poly.entity_id
_entity_poly.type
_entity_poly.pdbx_seq_one_letter_code
_entity_poly.pdbx_strand_id
1 'polypeptide(L)'
;MESNWLQNEFIWKELRAPYIINYDTDYYETLKDKYEILLNQAIKAKADGESIEIIKNYKKEILEALNAYYSADLSESSTIIRNLINDIGDDPFAVNTLQKSAAFGGSGGEEIQFFRCRTGNPSSSFTSKEMLHLPKEMRAKSGNYRFSIPGNPSLYLSNSSYGCWIETGFPSEINFNVSPVILDGTQKIFNLAVSSRDFFITHDLDLDEIHCWLKLYMLSIATSFRINEKERTFKSEYIISQAIMMACKKIGYDGIAYYSKRVSDEIFSLCAINLVLFVDYDNEYSKITKHIKIDNPFNYALYKQLFPSSHYKNYNLRSVQTGLVTNIGSFDRQYPYRETEFFEFDKFLFTTWRDKPKKGKDQIPWGVDL
;
A
#
# COMPACT_ATOMS: atom_id res chain seq x y z
N MET A 1 -19.57 -11.05 27.34
CA MET A 1 -18.74 -10.51 26.25
C MET A 1 -17.30 -10.55 26.74
N GLU A 2 -16.52 -11.50 26.26
CA GLU A 2 -15.07 -11.51 26.52
C GLU A 2 -14.49 -10.27 25.84
N SER A 3 -13.77 -9.45 26.60
CA SER A 3 -13.18 -8.23 26.07
C SER A 3 -12.20 -8.61 24.96
N ASN A 4 -12.36 -8.04 23.78
CA ASN A 4 -11.42 -8.23 22.67
C ASN A 4 -10.03 -7.79 23.15
N TRP A 5 -9.15 -8.76 23.41
CA TRP A 5 -7.80 -8.52 23.96
C TRP A 5 -6.93 -7.64 23.07
N LEU A 6 -7.24 -7.57 21.76
CA LEU A 6 -6.56 -6.72 20.79
C LEU A 6 -6.82 -5.21 21.00
N GLN A 7 -7.88 -4.85 21.75
CA GLN A 7 -8.16 -3.46 22.10
C GLN A 7 -7.26 -2.91 23.21
N ASN A 8 -6.28 -3.68 23.65
CA ASN A 8 -5.35 -3.26 24.67
C ASN A 8 -4.43 -2.14 24.14
N GLU A 9 -4.48 -0.96 24.77
CA GLU A 9 -3.69 0.22 24.41
C GLU A 9 -2.17 -0.05 24.38
N PHE A 10 -1.66 -0.99 25.20
CA PHE A 10 -0.26 -1.37 25.21
C PHE A 10 0.17 -2.06 23.90
N ILE A 11 -0.68 -2.90 23.30
CA ILE A 11 -0.39 -3.54 22.02
C ILE A 11 -0.16 -2.48 20.97
N TRP A 12 -1.06 -1.51 20.89
CA TRP A 12 -0.95 -0.41 19.94
C TRP A 12 0.30 0.45 20.16
N LYS A 13 0.67 0.77 21.40
CA LYS A 13 1.84 1.62 21.69
C LYS A 13 3.17 0.95 21.34
N GLU A 14 3.33 -0.34 21.68
CA GLU A 14 4.58 -1.08 21.50
C GLU A 14 4.81 -1.56 20.07
N LEU A 15 3.72 -1.75 19.31
CA LEU A 15 3.76 -2.28 17.96
C LEU A 15 3.39 -1.25 16.88
N ARG A 16 3.49 0.04 17.18
CA ARG A 16 3.27 1.11 16.19
C ARG A 16 4.30 1.03 15.09
N ALA A 17 3.81 0.92 13.86
CA ALA A 17 4.62 0.97 12.66
C ALA A 17 4.78 2.42 12.15
N PRO A 18 5.78 2.71 11.32
CA PRO A 18 6.82 1.81 10.81
C PRO A 18 7.97 1.59 11.80
N TYR A 19 8.57 0.40 11.74
CA TYR A 19 9.79 0.09 12.50
C TYR A 19 11.02 0.52 11.71
N ILE A 20 11.98 1.19 12.35
CA ILE A 20 13.17 1.70 11.68
C ILE A 20 14.33 0.73 11.90
N ILE A 21 15.03 0.37 10.81
CA ILE A 21 16.23 -0.43 10.81
C ILE A 21 17.39 0.42 10.29
N ASN A 22 18.53 0.40 11.00
CA ASN A 22 19.79 1.00 10.61
C ASN A 22 20.80 -0.08 10.19
N TYR A 23 21.99 0.30 9.71
CA TYR A 23 23.04 -0.64 9.28
C TYR A 23 23.46 -1.66 10.34
N ASP A 24 23.48 -1.23 11.60
CA ASP A 24 23.88 -2.02 12.76
C ASP A 24 22.73 -2.81 13.39
N THR A 25 21.53 -2.71 12.82
CA THR A 25 20.33 -3.38 13.33
C THR A 25 20.01 -4.61 12.48
N ASP A 26 19.94 -5.76 13.11
CA ASP A 26 19.54 -7.00 12.44
C ASP A 26 18.01 -7.07 12.27
N TYR A 27 17.55 -7.31 11.03
CA TYR A 27 16.13 -7.40 10.72
C TYR A 27 15.48 -8.63 11.35
N TYR A 28 16.17 -9.79 11.35
CA TYR A 28 15.63 -11.02 11.90
C TYR A 28 15.39 -10.90 13.40
N GLU A 29 16.39 -10.43 14.17
CA GLU A 29 16.25 -10.28 15.60
C GLU A 29 15.21 -9.20 15.96
N THR A 30 15.18 -8.07 15.24
CA THR A 30 14.18 -7.03 15.49
C THR A 30 12.76 -7.51 15.19
N LEU A 31 12.57 -8.29 14.13
CA LEU A 31 11.26 -8.86 13.80
C LEU A 31 10.82 -9.89 14.86
N LYS A 32 11.74 -10.74 15.30
CA LYS A 32 11.51 -11.72 16.38
C LYS A 32 11.09 -11.01 17.67
N ASP A 33 11.76 -9.91 18.04
CA ASP A 33 11.41 -9.11 19.22
C ASP A 33 9.98 -8.52 19.11
N LYS A 34 9.58 -8.05 17.94
CA LYS A 34 8.21 -7.56 17.72
C LYS A 34 7.16 -8.66 17.93
N TYR A 35 7.43 -9.85 17.44
CA TYR A 35 6.55 -11.00 17.67
C TYR A 35 6.51 -11.45 19.13
N GLU A 36 7.65 -11.40 19.85
CA GLU A 36 7.67 -11.67 21.29
C GLU A 36 6.86 -10.66 22.09
N ILE A 37 6.94 -9.39 21.73
CA ILE A 37 6.12 -8.33 22.34
C ILE A 37 4.63 -8.66 22.14
N LEU A 38 4.20 -8.99 20.92
CA LEU A 38 2.81 -9.32 20.63
C LEU A 38 2.36 -10.57 21.44
N LEU A 39 3.16 -11.64 21.43
CA LEU A 39 2.85 -12.86 22.17
C LEU A 39 2.72 -12.61 23.67
N ASN A 40 3.66 -11.87 24.26
CA ASN A 40 3.63 -11.54 25.67
C ASN A 40 2.41 -10.69 26.04
N GLN A 41 2.02 -9.75 25.17
CA GLN A 41 0.83 -8.94 25.39
C GLN A 41 -0.47 -9.76 25.25
N ALA A 42 -0.53 -10.68 24.28
CA ALA A 42 -1.66 -11.58 24.12
C ALA A 42 -1.86 -12.47 25.37
N ILE A 43 -0.77 -13.03 25.91
CA ILE A 43 -0.79 -13.84 27.14
C ILE A 43 -1.25 -12.98 28.33
N LYS A 44 -0.71 -11.79 28.52
CA LYS A 44 -1.10 -10.86 29.60
C LYS A 44 -2.56 -10.45 29.52
N ALA A 45 -3.04 -10.23 28.31
CA ALA A 45 -4.43 -9.84 28.05
C ALA A 45 -5.40 -11.03 28.05
N LYS A 46 -4.91 -12.25 28.33
CA LYS A 46 -5.69 -13.49 28.34
C LYS A 46 -6.40 -13.77 27.01
N ALA A 47 -5.67 -13.60 25.91
CA ALA A 47 -6.15 -14.00 24.59
C ALA A 47 -6.57 -15.48 24.59
N ASP A 48 -7.50 -15.83 23.74
CA ASP A 48 -7.94 -17.21 23.54
C ASP A 48 -6.77 -18.11 23.06
N GLY A 49 -6.93 -19.42 23.24
CA GLY A 49 -5.87 -20.38 22.93
C GLY A 49 -5.49 -20.40 21.46
N GLU A 50 -6.44 -20.21 20.56
CA GLU A 50 -6.21 -20.18 19.12
C GLU A 50 -5.44 -18.94 18.69
N SER A 51 -5.78 -17.75 19.20
CA SER A 51 -5.00 -16.53 18.99
C SER A 51 -3.53 -16.71 19.39
N ILE A 52 -3.26 -17.35 20.53
CA ILE A 52 -1.89 -17.63 21.00
C ILE A 52 -1.16 -18.58 20.05
N GLU A 53 -1.82 -19.63 19.58
CA GLU A 53 -1.23 -20.59 18.64
C GLU A 53 -0.98 -19.95 17.25
N ILE A 54 -1.87 -19.11 16.75
CA ILE A 54 -1.65 -18.34 15.51
C ILE A 54 -0.38 -17.49 15.63
N ILE A 55 -0.22 -16.74 16.72
CA ILE A 55 0.98 -15.91 16.91
C ILE A 55 2.25 -16.76 16.91
N LYS A 56 2.26 -17.88 17.64
CA LYS A 56 3.42 -18.77 17.72
C LYS A 56 3.76 -19.39 16.36
N ASN A 57 2.76 -19.91 15.66
CA ASN A 57 2.94 -20.58 14.38
C ASN A 57 3.41 -19.61 13.31
N TYR A 58 2.75 -18.46 13.14
CA TYR A 58 3.14 -17.45 12.16
C TYR A 58 4.54 -16.88 12.46
N LYS A 59 4.84 -16.60 13.72
CA LYS A 59 6.19 -16.21 14.15
C LYS A 59 7.23 -17.23 13.70
N LYS A 60 7.02 -18.51 14.03
CA LYS A 60 7.93 -19.60 13.68
C LYS A 60 8.14 -19.67 12.16
N GLU A 61 7.08 -19.80 11.39
CA GLU A 61 7.11 -19.96 9.94
C GLU A 61 7.75 -18.74 9.23
N ILE A 62 7.43 -17.50 9.64
CA ILE A 62 8.03 -16.30 9.03
C ILE A 62 9.54 -16.21 9.32
N LEU A 63 9.97 -16.54 10.52
CA LEU A 63 11.40 -16.58 10.87
C LEU A 63 12.13 -17.74 10.15
N GLU A 64 11.50 -18.90 9.98
CA GLU A 64 12.03 -20.00 9.17
C GLU A 64 12.15 -19.59 7.69
N ALA A 65 11.17 -18.89 7.13
CA ALA A 65 11.26 -18.35 5.77
C ALA A 65 12.44 -17.39 5.60
N LEU A 66 12.73 -16.56 6.60
CA LEU A 66 13.92 -15.68 6.59
C LEU A 66 15.22 -16.49 6.65
N ASN A 67 15.30 -17.48 7.52
CA ASN A 67 16.48 -18.36 7.63
C ASN A 67 16.74 -19.13 6.34
N ALA A 68 15.69 -19.65 5.70
CA ALA A 68 15.79 -20.30 4.40
C ALA A 68 16.36 -19.33 3.34
N TYR A 69 15.86 -18.09 3.30
CA TYR A 69 16.39 -17.06 2.40
C TYR A 69 17.88 -16.78 2.67
N TYR A 70 18.28 -16.59 3.93
CA TYR A 70 19.68 -16.33 4.30
C TYR A 70 20.61 -17.51 4.02
N SER A 71 20.06 -18.73 3.98
CA SER A 71 20.75 -19.95 3.57
C SER A 71 20.73 -20.19 2.05
N ALA A 72 20.26 -19.19 1.26
CA ALA A 72 20.09 -19.26 -0.18
C ALA A 72 19.03 -20.26 -0.68
N ASP A 73 18.16 -20.77 0.20
CA ASP A 73 17.00 -21.60 -0.18
C ASP A 73 15.76 -20.72 -0.43
N LEU A 74 15.77 -20.04 -1.59
CA LEU A 74 14.67 -19.15 -2.00
C LEU A 74 13.37 -19.93 -2.26
N SER A 75 13.48 -21.21 -2.66
CA SER A 75 12.33 -22.06 -2.95
C SER A 75 11.57 -22.38 -1.67
N GLU A 76 12.28 -22.78 -0.63
CA GLU A 76 11.70 -23.08 0.67
C GLU A 76 11.10 -21.80 1.30
N SER A 77 11.85 -20.71 1.33
CA SER A 77 11.35 -19.41 1.80
C SER A 77 10.02 -19.02 1.13
N SER A 78 9.94 -19.13 -0.19
CA SER A 78 8.71 -18.83 -0.96
C SER A 78 7.58 -19.82 -0.66
N THR A 79 7.90 -21.08 -0.42
CA THR A 79 6.90 -22.12 -0.12
C THR A 79 6.27 -21.91 1.25
N ILE A 80 7.06 -21.61 2.27
CA ILE A 80 6.57 -21.31 3.62
C ILE A 80 5.61 -20.11 3.57
N ILE A 81 6.00 -18.99 2.96
CA ILE A 81 5.14 -17.81 2.89
C ILE A 81 3.85 -18.10 2.09
N ARG A 82 3.92 -18.88 1.01
CA ARG A 82 2.73 -19.28 0.27
C ARG A 82 1.76 -20.12 1.11
N ASN A 83 2.28 -21.01 1.96
CA ASN A 83 1.46 -21.80 2.86
C ASN A 83 0.74 -20.92 3.89
N LEU A 84 1.40 -19.91 4.44
CA LEU A 84 0.78 -18.95 5.34
C LEU A 84 -0.35 -18.14 4.66
N ILE A 85 -0.17 -17.74 3.40
CA ILE A 85 -1.22 -17.05 2.65
C ILE A 85 -2.39 -18.00 2.34
N ASN A 86 -2.12 -19.26 2.02
CA ASN A 86 -3.17 -20.25 1.81
C ASN A 86 -3.93 -20.58 3.12
N ASP A 87 -3.27 -20.53 4.28
CA ASP A 87 -3.90 -20.70 5.60
C ASP A 87 -4.85 -19.54 5.96
N ILE A 88 -4.61 -18.34 5.45
CA ILE A 88 -5.56 -17.22 5.55
C ILE A 88 -6.81 -17.51 4.71
N GLY A 89 -6.66 -18.18 3.58
CA GLY A 89 -7.74 -18.60 2.70
C GLY A 89 -8.38 -17.44 1.92
N ASP A 90 -9.64 -17.65 1.51
CA ASP A 90 -10.45 -16.68 0.77
C ASP A 90 -11.36 -15.85 1.72
N ASP A 91 -10.90 -15.56 2.93
CA ASP A 91 -11.62 -14.69 3.86
C ASP A 91 -11.90 -13.33 3.19
N PRO A 92 -13.15 -12.83 3.19
CA PRO A 92 -13.51 -11.59 2.50
C PRO A 92 -12.78 -10.34 2.98
N PHE A 93 -12.29 -10.34 4.21
CA PHE A 93 -11.46 -9.25 4.74
C PHE A 93 -10.03 -9.30 4.20
N ALA A 94 -9.48 -10.50 4.05
CA ALA A 94 -8.13 -10.72 3.55
C ALA A 94 -8.06 -10.64 2.03
N VAL A 95 -9.05 -11.20 1.32
CA VAL A 95 -9.04 -11.30 -0.15
C VAL A 95 -10.39 -10.92 -0.71
N ASN A 96 -10.45 -9.89 -1.51
CA ASN A 96 -11.67 -9.48 -2.19
C ASN A 96 -11.37 -8.76 -3.52
N THR A 97 -12.41 -8.54 -4.32
CA THR A 97 -12.28 -7.60 -5.44
C THR A 97 -11.95 -6.19 -4.90
N LEU A 98 -11.21 -5.41 -5.66
CA LEU A 98 -10.81 -4.07 -5.26
C LEU A 98 -12.02 -3.21 -4.83
N GLN A 99 -13.13 -3.35 -5.54
CA GLN A 99 -14.40 -2.67 -5.23
C GLN A 99 -14.95 -2.97 -3.83
N LYS A 100 -14.72 -4.19 -3.34
CA LYS A 100 -15.22 -4.66 -2.04
C LYS A 100 -14.12 -4.77 -0.99
N SER A 101 -12.88 -4.44 -1.34
CA SER A 101 -11.73 -4.57 -0.44
C SER A 101 -11.87 -3.67 0.77
N ALA A 102 -11.73 -4.25 1.96
CA ALA A 102 -11.74 -3.53 3.23
C ALA A 102 -10.68 -2.41 3.28
N ALA A 103 -9.53 -2.61 2.62
CA ALA A 103 -8.46 -1.61 2.53
C ALA A 103 -8.93 -0.27 1.93
N PHE A 104 -9.94 -0.30 1.05
CA PHE A 104 -10.45 0.90 0.36
C PHE A 104 -11.90 1.22 0.71
N GLY A 105 -12.37 0.69 1.84
CA GLY A 105 -13.68 1.02 2.41
C GLY A 105 -14.88 0.36 1.75
N GLY A 106 -14.69 -0.65 0.91
CA GLY A 106 -15.77 -1.43 0.32
C GLY A 106 -16.82 -0.56 -0.40
N SER A 107 -16.40 0.46 -1.12
CA SER A 107 -17.24 1.59 -1.56
C SER A 107 -18.40 1.24 -2.49
N GLY A 108 -18.45 0.01 -3.00
CA GLY A 108 -19.54 -0.45 -3.89
C GLY A 108 -19.69 0.34 -5.21
N GLY A 109 -18.82 1.33 -5.46
CA GLY A 109 -18.80 2.12 -6.68
C GLY A 109 -18.22 1.33 -7.86
N GLU A 110 -18.67 1.62 -9.08
CA GLU A 110 -18.16 0.96 -10.30
C GLU A 110 -16.73 1.39 -10.66
N GLU A 111 -16.28 2.54 -10.20
CA GLU A 111 -14.96 3.11 -10.50
C GLU A 111 -14.24 3.49 -9.21
N ILE A 112 -12.99 3.05 -9.04
CA ILE A 112 -12.18 3.34 -7.86
C ILE A 112 -11.01 4.24 -8.23
N GLN A 113 -10.89 5.35 -7.51
CA GLN A 113 -9.95 6.42 -7.78
C GLN A 113 -8.62 6.20 -7.07
N PHE A 114 -7.53 6.34 -7.82
CA PHE A 114 -6.16 6.31 -7.35
C PHE A 114 -5.32 7.40 -7.99
N PHE A 115 -4.09 7.53 -7.50
CA PHE A 115 -3.09 8.44 -8.03
C PHE A 115 -1.81 7.69 -8.37
N ARG A 116 -1.19 8.10 -9.47
CA ARG A 116 0.14 7.66 -9.87
C ARG A 116 1.04 8.86 -10.00
N CYS A 117 2.26 8.82 -9.46
CA CYS A 117 3.21 9.91 -9.60
C CYS A 117 4.52 9.48 -10.26
N ARG A 118 5.17 10.47 -10.87
CA ARG A 118 6.58 10.42 -11.29
C ARG A 118 7.28 11.70 -10.92
N THR A 119 8.55 11.56 -10.54
CA THR A 119 9.44 12.70 -10.31
C THR A 119 10.19 13.03 -11.58
N GLY A 120 10.24 14.30 -11.94
CA GLY A 120 10.96 14.79 -13.13
C GLY A 120 10.62 16.23 -13.44
N ASN A 121 11.47 16.87 -14.24
CA ASN A 121 11.29 18.27 -14.63
C ASN A 121 9.97 18.44 -15.42
N PRO A 122 9.15 19.45 -15.13
CA PRO A 122 7.91 19.73 -15.85
C PRO A 122 8.10 20.06 -17.33
N SER A 123 9.29 20.44 -17.77
CA SER A 123 9.62 20.61 -19.18
C SER A 123 9.67 19.30 -19.97
N SER A 124 9.86 18.16 -19.29
CA SER A 124 9.66 16.82 -19.83
C SER A 124 8.25 16.37 -19.47
N SER A 125 7.27 16.70 -20.31
CA SER A 125 5.89 16.25 -20.10
C SER A 125 5.82 14.72 -20.21
N PHE A 126 5.57 14.05 -19.09
CA PHE A 126 5.24 12.63 -19.13
C PHE A 126 3.90 12.41 -19.82
N THR A 127 3.82 11.40 -20.65
CA THR A 127 2.57 10.93 -21.23
C THR A 127 1.86 9.94 -20.26
N SER A 128 0.59 9.69 -20.47
CA SER A 128 -0.15 8.66 -19.73
C SER A 128 0.49 7.28 -19.84
N LYS A 129 1.07 6.94 -21.01
CA LYS A 129 1.81 5.68 -21.22
C LYS A 129 3.05 5.62 -20.32
N GLU A 130 3.79 6.70 -20.18
CA GLU A 130 4.96 6.76 -19.30
C GLU A 130 4.58 6.70 -17.81
N MET A 131 3.33 6.99 -17.45
CA MET A 131 2.84 6.83 -16.09
C MET A 131 2.51 5.36 -15.73
N LEU A 132 2.41 4.46 -16.68
CA LEU A 132 2.29 3.03 -16.43
C LEU A 132 3.59 2.43 -15.84
N HIS A 133 3.64 1.11 -15.69
CA HIS A 133 4.84 0.40 -15.29
C HIS A 133 5.94 0.48 -16.37
N LEU A 134 7.18 0.15 -15.99
CA LEU A 134 8.30 0.11 -16.94
C LEU A 134 8.04 -0.97 -18.01
N PRO A 135 8.20 -0.64 -19.30
CA PRO A 135 8.09 -1.62 -20.38
C PRO A 135 9.22 -2.65 -20.33
N LYS A 136 9.03 -3.77 -21.02
CA LYS A 136 9.96 -4.92 -21.02
C LYS A 136 11.38 -4.53 -21.44
N GLU A 137 11.51 -3.64 -22.42
CA GLU A 137 12.79 -3.16 -22.96
C GLU A 137 13.58 -2.34 -21.92
N MET A 138 12.88 -1.75 -20.97
CA MET A 138 13.49 -0.95 -19.88
C MET A 138 13.67 -1.75 -18.59
N ARG A 139 13.53 -3.07 -18.62
CA ARG A 139 13.62 -3.96 -17.45
C ARG A 139 14.88 -3.73 -16.60
N ALA A 140 16.01 -3.43 -17.25
CA ALA A 140 17.27 -3.14 -16.57
C ALA A 140 17.21 -1.89 -15.68
N LYS A 141 16.24 -0.98 -15.88
CA LYS A 141 16.01 0.21 -15.03
C LYS A 141 15.10 -0.08 -13.83
N SER A 142 14.59 -1.33 -13.70
CA SER A 142 13.74 -1.71 -12.58
C SER A 142 14.53 -1.76 -11.29
N GLY A 143 14.14 -0.93 -10.33
CA GLY A 143 14.73 -0.92 -8.99
C GLY A 143 14.25 -2.10 -8.12
N ASN A 144 14.84 -2.19 -6.93
CA ASN A 144 14.42 -3.13 -5.88
C ASN A 144 13.38 -2.44 -4.99
N TYR A 145 12.12 -2.89 -5.06
CA TYR A 145 10.99 -2.32 -4.30
C TYR A 145 10.36 -3.38 -3.40
N ARG A 146 9.54 -2.94 -2.45
CA ARG A 146 8.95 -3.79 -1.43
C ARG A 146 8.14 -4.96 -2.00
N PHE A 147 7.25 -4.72 -2.93
CA PHE A 147 6.38 -5.73 -3.56
C PHE A 147 6.69 -5.89 -5.07
N SER A 148 7.97 -5.82 -5.44
CA SER A 148 8.43 -6.21 -6.78
C SER A 148 9.90 -6.58 -6.73
N ILE A 149 10.25 -7.62 -7.47
CA ILE A 149 11.64 -8.05 -7.61
C ILE A 149 12.32 -7.32 -8.78
N PRO A 150 13.65 -7.13 -8.74
CA PRO A 150 14.38 -6.56 -9.86
C PRO A 150 14.08 -7.29 -11.18
N GLY A 151 13.80 -6.52 -12.23
CA GLY A 151 13.45 -7.08 -13.54
C GLY A 151 12.00 -7.51 -13.71
N ASN A 152 11.16 -7.47 -12.65
CA ASN A 152 9.72 -7.71 -12.73
C ASN A 152 8.97 -6.56 -12.00
N PRO A 153 8.85 -5.38 -12.62
CA PRO A 153 8.21 -4.23 -12.01
C PRO A 153 6.72 -4.46 -11.84
N SER A 154 6.14 -3.74 -10.89
CA SER A 154 4.71 -3.66 -10.64
C SER A 154 4.22 -2.23 -10.83
N LEU A 155 2.92 -2.04 -11.00
CA LEU A 155 2.31 -0.71 -11.02
C LEU A 155 1.90 -0.31 -9.60
N TYR A 156 2.54 0.74 -9.07
CA TYR A 156 2.28 1.28 -7.74
C TYR A 156 1.35 2.48 -7.83
N LEU A 157 0.28 2.46 -7.08
CA LEU A 157 -0.74 3.49 -6.96
C LEU A 157 -0.92 3.87 -5.50
N SER A 158 -1.45 5.07 -5.24
CA SER A 158 -1.83 5.49 -3.89
C SER A 158 -3.24 6.07 -3.88
N ASN A 159 -3.92 6.00 -2.74
CA ASN A 159 -5.27 6.55 -2.56
C ASN A 159 -5.30 8.09 -2.47
N SER A 160 -4.13 8.75 -2.43
CA SER A 160 -4.02 10.22 -2.41
C SER A 160 -2.75 10.70 -3.12
N SER A 161 -2.75 11.92 -3.65
CA SER A 161 -1.53 12.54 -4.18
C SER A 161 -0.50 12.79 -3.07
N TYR A 162 -0.94 13.03 -1.84
CA TYR A 162 -0.06 13.12 -0.68
C TYR A 162 0.66 11.79 -0.41
N GLY A 163 -0.04 10.65 -0.47
CA GLY A 163 0.58 9.33 -0.38
C GLY A 163 1.64 9.13 -1.46
N CYS A 164 1.35 9.54 -2.70
CA CYS A 164 2.33 9.55 -3.77
C CYS A 164 3.57 10.41 -3.45
N TRP A 165 3.37 11.58 -2.86
CA TRP A 165 4.46 12.51 -2.49
C TRP A 165 5.37 11.92 -1.41
N ILE A 166 4.79 11.28 -0.39
CA ILE A 166 5.53 10.55 0.65
C ILE A 166 6.35 9.41 0.03
N GLU A 167 5.72 8.58 -0.81
CA GLU A 167 6.36 7.39 -1.40
C GLU A 167 7.53 7.75 -2.33
N THR A 168 7.46 8.90 -2.99
CA THR A 168 8.57 9.40 -3.83
C THR A 168 9.66 10.13 -3.06
N GLY A 169 9.53 10.24 -1.73
CA GLY A 169 10.55 10.78 -0.85
C GLY A 169 10.55 12.30 -0.77
N PHE A 170 9.35 12.89 -0.78
CA PHE A 170 9.14 14.34 -0.64
C PHE A 170 9.84 15.14 -1.73
N PRO A 171 9.59 14.90 -3.02
CA PRO A 171 10.21 15.66 -4.09
C PRO A 171 9.83 17.13 -4.00
N SER A 172 10.65 18.00 -4.60
CA SER A 172 10.26 19.39 -4.77
C SER A 172 8.99 19.48 -5.62
N GLU A 173 8.13 20.46 -5.35
CA GLU A 173 6.86 20.64 -6.03
C GLU A 173 6.98 20.72 -7.56
N ILE A 174 8.05 21.35 -8.05
CA ILE A 174 8.35 21.46 -9.48
C ILE A 174 8.65 20.12 -10.15
N ASN A 175 9.13 19.13 -9.38
CA ASN A 175 9.45 17.81 -9.89
C ASN A 175 8.35 16.79 -9.62
N PHE A 176 7.21 17.19 -9.06
CA PHE A 176 6.14 16.30 -8.67
C PHE A 176 4.99 16.34 -9.68
N ASN A 177 4.84 15.23 -10.43
CA ASN A 177 3.84 15.08 -11.48
C ASN A 177 2.91 13.95 -11.13
N VAL A 178 1.58 14.17 -11.15
CA VAL A 178 0.57 13.21 -10.70
C VAL A 178 -0.49 13.00 -11.77
N SER A 179 -0.77 11.72 -12.05
CA SER A 179 -1.89 11.30 -12.89
C SER A 179 -3.04 10.80 -12.04
N PRO A 180 -4.28 11.20 -12.33
CA PRO A 180 -5.45 10.52 -11.84
C PRO A 180 -5.58 9.16 -12.54
N VAL A 181 -5.94 8.16 -11.76
CA VAL A 181 -6.08 6.77 -12.21
C VAL A 181 -7.43 6.24 -11.75
N ILE A 182 -8.14 5.55 -12.63
CA ILE A 182 -9.37 4.87 -12.29
C ILE A 182 -9.25 3.39 -12.62
N LEU A 183 -9.67 2.56 -11.69
CA LEU A 183 -9.81 1.13 -11.85
C LEU A 183 -11.29 0.73 -11.85
N ASP A 184 -11.64 -0.31 -12.62
CA ASP A 184 -13.01 -0.84 -12.68
C ASP A 184 -13.40 -1.70 -11.45
N GLY A 185 -12.48 -1.89 -10.53
CA GLY A 185 -12.72 -2.57 -9.26
C GLY A 185 -12.77 -4.10 -9.30
N THR A 186 -12.54 -4.72 -10.45
CA THR A 186 -12.65 -6.20 -10.63
C THR A 186 -11.41 -6.97 -10.14
N GLN A 187 -10.29 -6.29 -9.88
CA GLN A 187 -9.01 -6.90 -9.49
C GLN A 187 -9.14 -7.63 -8.15
N LYS A 188 -8.66 -8.86 -8.06
CA LYS A 188 -8.59 -9.64 -6.81
C LYS A 188 -7.37 -9.20 -5.99
N ILE A 189 -7.62 -8.55 -4.87
CA ILE A 189 -6.59 -7.89 -4.04
C ILE A 189 -6.40 -8.61 -2.72
N PHE A 190 -5.14 -8.85 -2.35
CA PHE A 190 -4.75 -9.30 -1.02
C PHE A 190 -4.55 -8.09 -0.10
N ASN A 191 -5.22 -8.09 1.06
CA ASN A 191 -5.21 -6.96 1.98
C ASN A 191 -4.11 -7.09 3.04
N LEU A 192 -3.02 -6.33 2.90
CA LEU A 192 -2.01 -6.09 3.93
C LEU A 192 -2.08 -4.68 4.53
N ALA A 193 -3.14 -3.92 4.22
CA ALA A 193 -3.40 -2.63 4.87
C ALA A 193 -4.05 -2.88 6.25
N VAL A 194 -3.29 -3.48 7.14
CA VAL A 194 -3.65 -3.84 8.51
C VAL A 194 -2.62 -3.26 9.47
N SER A 195 -3.09 -2.66 10.55
CA SER A 195 -2.25 -2.03 11.57
C SER A 195 -2.78 -2.31 12.98
N SER A 196 -1.96 -2.10 13.99
CA SER A 196 -2.36 -2.22 15.38
C SER A 196 -3.52 -1.27 15.77
N ARG A 197 -3.60 -0.11 15.08
CA ARG A 197 -4.68 0.85 15.25
C ARG A 197 -6.04 0.29 14.89
N ASP A 198 -6.11 -0.54 13.86
CA ASP A 198 -7.38 -1.05 13.36
C ASP A 198 -8.05 -1.94 14.41
N PHE A 199 -7.29 -2.73 15.17
CA PHE A 199 -7.79 -3.49 16.32
C PHE A 199 -8.41 -2.61 17.39
N PHE A 200 -7.82 -1.43 17.61
CA PHE A 200 -8.31 -0.50 18.62
C PHE A 200 -9.65 0.15 18.24
N ILE A 201 -9.92 0.26 16.95
CA ILE A 201 -11.12 0.93 16.40
C ILE A 201 -12.28 -0.04 16.19
N THR A 202 -12.00 -1.32 15.90
CA THR A 202 -13.02 -2.33 15.59
C THR A 202 -13.58 -2.97 16.85
N HIS A 203 -14.82 -2.63 17.20
CA HIS A 203 -15.42 -3.03 18.47
C HIS A 203 -16.22 -4.34 18.42
N ASP A 204 -16.66 -4.80 17.24
CA ASP A 204 -17.66 -5.86 17.09
C ASP A 204 -17.20 -7.03 16.18
N LEU A 205 -15.90 -7.39 16.22
CA LEU A 205 -15.40 -8.55 15.48
C LEU A 205 -15.72 -9.84 16.24
N ASP A 206 -16.14 -10.87 15.52
CA ASP A 206 -16.21 -12.23 16.07
C ASP A 206 -14.83 -12.89 16.12
N LEU A 207 -14.74 -14.09 16.71
CA LEU A 207 -13.45 -14.78 16.89
C LEU A 207 -12.79 -15.15 15.56
N ASP A 208 -13.56 -15.56 14.56
CA ASP A 208 -13.03 -15.96 13.26
C ASP A 208 -12.45 -14.74 12.53
N GLU A 209 -13.12 -13.61 12.59
CA GLU A 209 -12.63 -12.33 12.07
C GLU A 209 -11.35 -11.87 12.79
N ILE A 210 -11.29 -12.02 14.13
CA ILE A 210 -10.09 -11.73 14.93
C ILE A 210 -8.92 -12.63 14.50
N HIS A 211 -9.15 -13.91 14.30
CA HIS A 211 -8.11 -14.85 13.86
C HIS A 211 -7.60 -14.52 12.46
N CYS A 212 -8.48 -14.24 11.51
CA CYS A 212 -8.08 -13.79 10.17
C CYS A 212 -7.24 -12.51 10.24
N TRP A 213 -7.73 -11.53 10.98
CA TRP A 213 -7.03 -10.26 11.23
C TRP A 213 -5.65 -10.46 11.84
N LEU A 214 -5.54 -11.32 12.83
CA LEU A 214 -4.28 -11.64 13.50
C LEU A 214 -3.26 -12.25 12.53
N LYS A 215 -3.69 -13.20 11.69
CA LYS A 215 -2.85 -13.79 10.63
C LYS A 215 -2.31 -12.70 9.67
N LEU A 216 -3.18 -11.81 9.19
CA LEU A 216 -2.80 -10.67 8.35
C LEU A 216 -1.86 -9.71 9.08
N TYR A 217 -2.12 -9.45 10.36
CA TYR A 217 -1.30 -8.55 11.17
C TYR A 217 0.11 -9.12 11.38
N MET A 218 0.28 -10.42 11.57
CA MET A 218 1.60 -11.07 11.62
C MET A 218 2.40 -10.82 10.34
N LEU A 219 1.79 -10.94 9.15
CA LEU A 219 2.42 -10.59 7.88
C LEU A 219 2.67 -9.07 7.75
N SER A 220 1.74 -8.26 8.24
CA SER A 220 1.90 -6.80 8.26
C SER A 220 3.08 -6.36 9.12
N ILE A 221 3.31 -6.93 10.29
CA ILE A 221 4.49 -6.67 11.13
C ILE A 221 5.77 -6.91 10.32
N ALA A 222 5.91 -8.08 9.68
CA ALA A 222 7.10 -8.42 8.88
C ALA A 222 7.34 -7.44 7.72
N THR A 223 6.29 -6.87 7.16
CA THR A 223 6.40 -5.92 6.04
C THR A 223 6.44 -4.45 6.46
N SER A 224 6.42 -4.15 7.77
CA SER A 224 6.31 -2.79 8.31
C SER A 224 7.63 -2.13 8.67
N PHE A 225 8.74 -2.71 8.24
CA PHE A 225 10.08 -2.15 8.48
C PHE A 225 10.49 -1.16 7.38
N ARG A 226 11.24 -0.15 7.76
CA ARG A 226 11.83 0.86 6.88
C ARG A 226 13.30 1.03 7.20
N ILE A 227 14.14 0.93 6.17
CA ILE A 227 15.55 1.30 6.30
C ILE A 227 15.73 2.81 6.30
N ASN A 228 16.65 3.26 7.11
CA ASN A 228 16.99 4.67 7.23
C ASN A 228 17.96 5.11 6.11
N GLU A 229 18.88 4.22 5.72
CA GLU A 229 19.90 4.48 4.69
C GLU A 229 19.34 4.22 3.29
N LYS A 230 19.22 5.27 2.47
CA LYS A 230 18.69 5.19 1.11
C LYS A 230 19.54 4.37 0.16
N GLU A 231 20.85 4.43 0.32
CA GLU A 231 21.85 3.81 -0.58
C GLU A 231 22.13 2.33 -0.26
N ARG A 232 21.40 1.74 0.67
CA ARG A 232 21.58 0.33 1.05
C ARG A 232 21.20 -0.60 -0.11
N THR A 233 22.19 -1.39 -0.59
CA THR A 233 22.00 -2.33 -1.70
C THR A 233 21.11 -3.50 -1.28
N PHE A 234 21.43 -4.12 -0.15
CA PHE A 234 20.62 -5.21 0.41
C PHE A 234 19.55 -4.67 1.35
N LYS A 235 18.29 -4.98 1.06
CA LYS A 235 17.12 -4.55 1.80
C LYS A 235 16.44 -5.76 2.44
N SER A 236 16.95 -6.15 3.60
CA SER A 236 16.46 -7.32 4.33
C SER A 236 14.96 -7.26 4.62
N GLU A 237 14.43 -6.06 4.89
CA GLU A 237 13.01 -5.83 5.15
C GLU A 237 12.11 -6.02 3.91
N TYR A 238 12.69 -6.25 2.73
CA TYR A 238 11.93 -6.57 1.52
C TYR A 238 11.80 -8.08 1.26
N ILE A 239 12.56 -8.92 1.96
CA ILE A 239 12.55 -10.38 1.75
C ILE A 239 11.14 -10.94 1.88
N ILE A 240 10.50 -10.75 3.02
CA ILE A 240 9.15 -11.27 3.27
C ILE A 240 8.12 -10.58 2.36
N SER A 241 8.25 -9.27 2.13
CA SER A 241 7.33 -8.56 1.24
C SER A 241 7.37 -9.09 -0.20
N GLN A 242 8.58 -9.40 -0.70
CA GLN A 242 8.75 -9.97 -2.04
C GLN A 242 8.29 -11.42 -2.10
N ALA A 243 8.50 -12.21 -1.04
CA ALA A 243 7.97 -13.57 -0.95
C ALA A 243 6.43 -13.57 -0.97
N ILE A 244 5.78 -12.63 -0.23
CA ILE A 244 4.32 -12.45 -0.26
C ILE A 244 3.86 -12.07 -1.68
N MET A 245 4.53 -11.14 -2.36
CA MET A 245 4.19 -10.75 -3.73
C MET A 245 4.24 -11.94 -4.68
N MET A 246 5.32 -12.75 -4.61
CA MET A 246 5.46 -13.95 -5.46
C MET A 246 4.38 -14.98 -5.16
N ALA A 247 4.05 -15.19 -3.90
CA ALA A 247 3.00 -16.12 -3.49
C ALA A 247 1.62 -15.65 -3.97
N CYS A 248 1.27 -14.38 -3.75
CA CYS A 248 0.01 -13.78 -4.21
C CYS A 248 -0.15 -13.89 -5.72
N LYS A 249 0.90 -13.58 -6.49
CA LYS A 249 0.89 -13.70 -7.95
C LYS A 249 0.69 -15.16 -8.40
N LYS A 250 1.32 -16.11 -7.71
CA LYS A 250 1.20 -17.55 -8.01
C LYS A 250 -0.19 -18.12 -7.66
N ILE A 251 -0.82 -17.62 -6.61
CA ILE A 251 -2.19 -17.97 -6.20
C ILE A 251 -3.23 -17.39 -7.17
N GLY A 252 -2.88 -16.32 -7.90
CA GLY A 252 -3.76 -15.70 -8.89
C GLY A 252 -4.39 -14.39 -8.43
N TYR A 253 -3.83 -13.74 -7.40
CA TYR A 253 -4.22 -12.38 -7.03
C TYR A 253 -3.64 -11.38 -8.04
N ASP A 254 -4.36 -10.27 -8.26
CA ASP A 254 -3.95 -9.21 -9.19
C ASP A 254 -3.08 -8.15 -8.51
N GLY A 255 -3.11 -8.07 -7.18
CA GLY A 255 -2.34 -7.07 -6.45
C GLY A 255 -2.42 -7.19 -4.93
N ILE A 256 -1.75 -6.26 -4.27
CA ILE A 256 -1.68 -6.15 -2.80
C ILE A 256 -2.00 -4.71 -2.40
N ALA A 257 -2.90 -4.54 -1.42
CA ALA A 257 -3.11 -3.28 -0.71
C ALA A 257 -2.25 -3.25 0.56
N TYR A 258 -1.58 -2.14 0.86
CA TYR A 258 -0.76 -2.01 2.05
C TYR A 258 -0.64 -0.56 2.51
N TYR A 259 -0.42 -0.33 3.80
CA TYR A 259 -0.11 1.00 4.32
C TYR A 259 1.32 1.42 3.98
N SER A 260 1.50 2.67 3.56
CA SER A 260 2.82 3.25 3.35
C SER A 260 3.68 3.12 4.62
N LYS A 261 4.92 2.68 4.44
CA LYS A 261 5.91 2.62 5.53
C LYS A 261 6.79 3.88 5.57
N ARG A 262 6.43 4.90 4.79
CA ARG A 262 7.09 6.21 4.78
C ARG A 262 6.38 7.28 5.58
N VAL A 263 5.17 7.00 6.09
CA VAL A 263 4.50 7.83 7.09
C VAL A 263 5.34 7.92 8.37
N SER A 264 5.20 8.99 9.10
CA SER A 264 5.91 9.17 10.39
C SER A 264 5.37 8.23 11.46
N ASP A 265 4.10 7.86 11.37
CA ASP A 265 3.37 7.08 12.34
C ASP A 265 2.18 6.39 11.68
N GLU A 266 1.83 5.17 12.12
CA GLU A 266 0.72 4.41 11.53
C GLU A 266 -0.65 5.07 11.70
N ILE A 267 -0.82 6.00 12.65
CA ILE A 267 -2.07 6.77 12.77
C ILE A 267 -2.40 7.58 11.51
N PHE A 268 -1.38 7.89 10.68
CA PHE A 268 -1.52 8.58 9.41
C PHE A 268 -1.57 7.63 8.21
N SER A 269 -1.58 6.32 8.43
CA SER A 269 -1.53 5.33 7.36
C SER A 269 -2.71 5.44 6.40
N LEU A 270 -3.88 5.89 6.86
CA LEU A 270 -5.06 6.05 6.01
C LEU A 270 -4.90 7.10 4.90
N CYS A 271 -3.98 8.07 5.05
CA CYS A 271 -3.68 9.04 3.99
C CYS A 271 -2.75 8.48 2.91
N ALA A 272 -2.20 7.29 3.10
CA ALA A 272 -1.22 6.69 2.21
C ALA A 272 -1.41 5.17 2.14
N ILE A 273 -2.60 4.75 1.71
CA ILE A 273 -2.87 3.36 1.35
C ILE A 273 -2.40 3.17 -0.08
N ASN A 274 -1.46 2.24 -0.25
CA ASN A 274 -0.90 1.92 -1.53
C ASN A 274 -1.54 0.66 -2.10
N LEU A 275 -1.72 0.65 -3.41
CA LEU A 275 -2.09 -0.52 -4.20
C LEU A 275 -0.93 -0.84 -5.13
N VAL A 276 -0.43 -2.06 -5.06
CA VAL A 276 0.50 -2.60 -6.05
C VAL A 276 -0.22 -3.60 -6.93
N LEU A 277 -0.26 -3.34 -8.23
CA LEU A 277 -0.82 -4.26 -9.23
C LEU A 277 0.30 -5.02 -9.90
N PHE A 278 0.13 -6.34 -10.03
CA PHE A 278 1.11 -7.21 -10.66
C PHE A 278 1.02 -7.10 -12.18
N VAL A 279 2.18 -6.98 -12.79
CA VAL A 279 2.33 -6.86 -14.23
C VAL A 279 2.70 -8.19 -14.82
N ASP A 280 2.19 -8.45 -16.02
CA ASP A 280 2.58 -9.58 -16.84
C ASP A 280 3.17 -9.07 -18.16
N TYR A 281 4.45 -9.34 -18.40
CA TYR A 281 5.12 -8.89 -19.62
C TYR A 281 4.77 -9.70 -20.86
N ASP A 282 4.18 -10.89 -20.72
CA ASP A 282 3.84 -11.70 -21.87
C ASP A 282 2.64 -11.13 -22.64
N ASN A 283 1.78 -10.37 -21.91
CA ASN A 283 0.65 -9.62 -22.50
C ASN A 283 0.85 -8.10 -22.41
N GLU A 284 2.06 -7.67 -22.14
CA GLU A 284 2.51 -6.29 -22.00
C GLU A 284 1.50 -5.39 -21.26
N TYR A 285 0.93 -4.39 -21.92
CA TYR A 285 -0.02 -3.49 -21.28
C TYR A 285 -1.47 -3.99 -21.28
N SER A 286 -1.80 -5.01 -22.12
CA SER A 286 -3.19 -5.38 -22.42
C SER A 286 -3.99 -5.83 -21.21
N LYS A 287 -3.37 -6.56 -20.27
CA LYS A 287 -4.08 -7.02 -19.06
C LYS A 287 -4.43 -5.85 -18.13
N ILE A 288 -3.51 -4.90 -17.97
CA ILE A 288 -3.74 -3.73 -17.12
C ILE A 288 -4.64 -2.71 -17.79
N THR A 289 -4.41 -2.41 -19.07
CA THR A 289 -5.15 -1.36 -19.80
C THR A 289 -6.62 -1.66 -20.01
N LYS A 290 -7.03 -2.95 -19.93
CA LYS A 290 -8.45 -3.33 -19.95
C LYS A 290 -9.23 -2.85 -18.73
N HIS A 291 -8.55 -2.65 -17.61
CA HIS A 291 -9.14 -2.41 -16.29
C HIS A 291 -8.75 -1.06 -15.68
N ILE A 292 -7.96 -0.24 -16.41
CA ILE A 292 -7.42 1.01 -15.90
C ILE A 292 -7.60 2.15 -16.91
N LYS A 293 -8.05 3.30 -16.42
CA LYS A 293 -7.96 4.59 -17.11
C LYS A 293 -6.91 5.42 -16.40
N ILE A 294 -5.93 5.91 -17.15
CA ILE A 294 -4.89 6.80 -16.65
C ILE A 294 -4.76 8.00 -17.55
N ASP A 295 -4.79 9.18 -16.96
CA ASP A 295 -4.64 10.43 -17.70
C ASP A 295 -3.18 10.93 -17.67
N ASN A 296 -2.87 11.88 -18.56
CA ASN A 296 -1.59 12.56 -18.50
C ASN A 296 -1.40 13.23 -17.13
N PRO A 297 -0.18 13.25 -16.59
CA PRO A 297 0.05 13.85 -15.30
C PRO A 297 -0.09 15.37 -15.35
N PHE A 298 -0.45 15.93 -14.21
CA PHE A 298 -0.39 17.37 -13.97
C PHE A 298 0.71 17.67 -12.94
N ASN A 299 1.45 18.76 -13.18
CA ASN A 299 2.51 19.17 -12.29
C ASN A 299 1.97 19.95 -11.09
N TYR A 300 2.40 19.60 -9.87
CA TYR A 300 1.88 20.19 -8.65
C TYR A 300 2.25 21.66 -8.48
N ALA A 301 3.48 22.08 -8.84
CA ALA A 301 3.86 23.50 -8.78
C ALA A 301 3.04 24.35 -9.77
N LEU A 302 2.78 23.83 -10.97
CA LEU A 302 1.92 24.50 -11.95
C LEU A 302 0.48 24.61 -11.43
N TYR A 303 -0.02 23.55 -10.77
CA TYR A 303 -1.33 23.60 -10.12
C TYR A 303 -1.42 24.76 -9.11
N LYS A 304 -0.45 24.87 -8.21
CA LYS A 304 -0.41 25.93 -7.19
C LYS A 304 -0.32 27.34 -7.80
N GLN A 305 0.34 27.49 -8.93
CA GLN A 305 0.41 28.77 -9.65
C GLN A 305 -0.93 29.16 -10.30
N LEU A 306 -1.64 28.18 -10.86
CA LEU A 306 -2.92 28.41 -11.53
C LEU A 306 -4.09 28.56 -10.57
N PHE A 307 -4.00 27.91 -9.41
CA PHE A 307 -5.05 27.85 -8.39
C PHE A 307 -4.49 28.21 -7.01
N PRO A 308 -4.14 29.48 -6.75
CA PRO A 308 -3.65 29.89 -5.45
C PRO A 308 -4.71 29.69 -4.36
N SER A 309 -4.28 29.40 -3.15
CA SER A 309 -5.09 28.95 -2.01
C SER A 309 -6.29 29.82 -1.62
N SER A 310 -6.33 31.08 -2.05
CA SER A 310 -7.48 31.98 -1.83
C SER A 310 -8.76 31.55 -2.58
N HIS A 311 -8.66 30.64 -3.54
CA HIS A 311 -9.78 30.18 -4.35
C HIS A 311 -10.48 28.92 -3.79
N TYR A 312 -9.94 28.28 -2.76
CA TYR A 312 -10.39 26.96 -2.28
C TYR A 312 -11.65 26.96 -1.42
N LYS A 313 -12.08 28.11 -0.90
CA LYS A 313 -13.17 28.18 0.09
C LYS A 313 -14.58 27.86 -0.46
N ASN A 314 -14.77 27.63 -1.76
CA ASN A 314 -16.10 27.58 -2.37
C ASN A 314 -16.45 26.32 -3.18
N TYR A 315 -15.68 25.22 -3.09
CA TYR A 315 -15.98 24.02 -3.86
C TYR A 315 -16.91 23.04 -3.12
N ASN A 316 -18.01 22.66 -3.79
CA ASN A 316 -18.94 21.63 -3.35
C ASN A 316 -18.28 20.24 -3.38
N LEU A 317 -18.22 19.56 -2.24
CA LEU A 317 -17.49 18.35 -1.92
C LEU A 317 -18.04 17.04 -2.52
N ARG A 318 -18.72 17.05 -3.66
CA ARG A 318 -19.55 15.90 -4.07
C ARG A 318 -18.89 14.73 -4.80
N SER A 319 -17.58 14.72 -5.11
CA SER A 319 -17.09 13.72 -6.07
C SER A 319 -15.76 13.02 -5.79
N VAL A 320 -15.12 13.20 -4.64
CA VAL A 320 -13.86 12.50 -4.35
C VAL A 320 -14.08 11.50 -3.22
N GLN A 321 -13.92 10.21 -3.53
CA GLN A 321 -13.99 9.11 -2.55
C GLN A 321 -12.75 9.08 -1.63
N THR A 322 -12.45 10.18 -0.98
CA THR A 322 -11.38 10.24 0.04
C THR A 322 -11.93 9.96 1.44
N GLY A 323 -13.00 9.19 1.53
CA GLY A 323 -13.69 8.92 2.80
C GLY A 323 -12.81 8.35 3.91
N LEU A 324 -11.72 7.68 3.54
CA LEU A 324 -10.78 7.08 4.48
C LEU A 324 -9.62 7.99 4.88
N VAL A 325 -9.31 9.05 4.12
CA VAL A 325 -8.22 9.95 4.45
C VAL A 325 -8.71 11.01 5.45
N THR A 326 -8.32 10.88 6.70
CA THR A 326 -8.80 11.76 7.77
C THR A 326 -7.82 12.90 8.07
N ASN A 327 -6.61 12.57 8.50
CA ASN A 327 -5.61 13.54 8.92
C ASN A 327 -4.23 13.24 8.33
N ILE A 328 -3.42 14.27 8.16
CA ILE A 328 -2.00 14.19 7.79
C ILE A 328 -1.16 14.99 8.78
N GLY A 329 0.15 14.80 8.74
CA GLY A 329 1.10 15.56 9.55
C GLY A 329 1.96 14.69 10.45
N SER A 330 2.26 15.19 11.66
CA SER A 330 2.96 14.47 12.71
C SER A 330 2.03 14.29 13.92
N PHE A 331 2.44 13.46 14.88
CA PHE A 331 1.66 13.23 16.09
C PHE A 331 1.29 14.53 16.82
N ASP A 332 2.22 15.50 16.84
CA ASP A 332 2.04 16.78 17.54
C ASP A 332 1.29 17.83 16.71
N ARG A 333 1.17 17.62 15.39
CA ARG A 333 0.52 18.57 14.47
C ARG A 333 -0.28 17.80 13.41
N GLN A 334 -1.54 17.56 13.72
CA GLN A 334 -2.49 16.92 12.83
C GLN A 334 -3.31 17.96 12.07
N TYR A 335 -3.46 17.76 10.78
CA TYR A 335 -4.30 18.59 9.91
C TYR A 335 -5.33 17.69 9.23
N PRO A 336 -6.61 18.08 9.19
CA PRO A 336 -7.61 17.39 8.37
C PRO A 336 -7.16 17.39 6.92
N TYR A 337 -7.09 16.22 6.28
CA TYR A 337 -6.66 16.12 4.88
C TYR A 337 -7.50 17.01 3.97
N ARG A 338 -8.81 17.12 4.25
CA ARG A 338 -9.76 17.96 3.49
C ARG A 338 -9.46 19.45 3.48
N GLU A 339 -8.61 19.90 4.38
CA GLU A 339 -8.17 21.30 4.48
C GLU A 339 -6.81 21.55 3.84
N THR A 340 -6.23 20.53 3.18
CA THR A 340 -4.91 20.62 2.58
C THR A 340 -4.97 20.95 1.09
N GLU A 341 -3.90 21.55 0.57
CA GLU A 341 -3.71 21.78 -0.87
C GLU A 341 -3.67 20.46 -1.65
N PHE A 342 -3.18 19.36 -1.05
CA PHE A 342 -3.20 18.05 -1.68
C PHE A 342 -4.62 17.55 -1.95
N PHE A 343 -5.55 17.75 -1.02
CA PHE A 343 -6.94 17.37 -1.23
C PHE A 343 -7.59 18.18 -2.37
N GLU A 344 -7.32 19.47 -2.44
CA GLU A 344 -7.82 20.30 -3.53
C GLU A 344 -7.18 19.92 -4.87
N PHE A 345 -5.91 19.52 -4.86
CA PHE A 345 -5.26 18.98 -6.04
C PHE A 345 -5.88 17.66 -6.49
N ASP A 346 -6.18 16.75 -5.56
CA ASP A 346 -6.86 15.49 -5.84
C ASP A 346 -8.21 15.74 -6.53
N LYS A 347 -9.00 16.68 -6.00
CA LYS A 347 -10.27 17.10 -6.61
C LYS A 347 -10.07 17.66 -8.01
N PHE A 348 -9.11 18.57 -8.17
CA PHE A 348 -8.79 19.15 -9.49
C PHE A 348 -8.46 18.07 -10.52
N LEU A 349 -7.63 17.08 -10.15
CA LEU A 349 -7.24 16.00 -11.05
C LEU A 349 -8.44 15.20 -11.56
N PHE A 350 -9.42 14.90 -10.72
CA PHE A 350 -10.58 14.11 -11.11
C PHE A 350 -11.73 14.92 -11.70
N THR A 351 -11.95 16.18 -11.29
CA THR A 351 -13.10 16.98 -11.71
C THR A 351 -12.78 17.92 -12.86
N THR A 352 -11.60 18.51 -12.88
CA THR A 352 -11.25 19.56 -13.84
C THR A 352 -10.28 19.08 -14.90
N TRP A 353 -9.25 18.32 -14.51
CA TRP A 353 -8.23 17.86 -15.44
C TRP A 353 -8.71 16.70 -16.29
N ARG A 354 -9.36 15.72 -15.67
CA ARG A 354 -9.89 14.52 -16.34
C ARG A 354 -11.05 14.84 -17.30
N ASP A 355 -11.99 15.69 -16.87
CA ASP A 355 -13.22 15.96 -17.63
C ASP A 355 -13.02 16.96 -18.78
N LYS A 356 -11.83 17.53 -18.94
CA LYS A 356 -11.56 18.40 -20.10
C LYS A 356 -11.54 17.56 -21.38
N PRO A 357 -12.26 17.97 -22.44
CA PRO A 357 -12.14 17.34 -23.75
C PRO A 357 -10.69 17.49 -24.22
N LYS A 358 -9.92 16.42 -24.17
CA LYS A 358 -8.53 16.38 -24.58
C LYS A 358 -8.49 16.33 -26.10
N LYS A 359 -7.96 17.37 -26.73
CA LYS A 359 -7.67 17.36 -28.17
C LYS A 359 -6.43 16.48 -28.37
N GLY A 360 -6.63 15.28 -28.97
CA GLY A 360 -5.52 14.45 -29.44
C GLY A 360 -5.31 13.14 -28.70
N LYS A 361 -4.34 12.39 -29.16
CA LYS A 361 -4.01 10.98 -28.88
C LYS A 361 -3.51 10.66 -27.45
N ASP A 362 -3.79 11.50 -26.47
CA ASP A 362 -3.13 11.46 -25.15
C ASP A 362 -3.86 10.66 -24.08
N GLN A 363 -5.01 10.09 -24.39
CA GLN A 363 -5.71 9.14 -23.52
C GLN A 363 -5.45 7.73 -23.98
N ILE A 364 -5.18 6.84 -23.04
CA ILE A 364 -5.28 5.40 -23.27
C ILE A 364 -6.76 5.06 -23.09
N PRO A 365 -7.51 4.79 -24.16
CA PRO A 365 -8.92 4.44 -24.03
C PRO A 365 -9.05 3.03 -23.42
N TRP A 366 -10.17 2.77 -22.77
CA TRP A 366 -10.51 1.44 -22.29
C TRP A 366 -10.42 0.40 -23.41
N GLY A 367 -9.68 -0.66 -23.16
CA GLY A 367 -9.70 -1.85 -24.05
C GLY A 367 -8.94 -1.72 -25.36
N VAL A 368 -8.11 -0.72 -25.54
CA VAL A 368 -7.22 -0.63 -26.70
C VAL A 368 -5.92 -1.36 -26.42
N ASP A 369 -5.59 -2.32 -27.26
CA ASP A 369 -4.26 -2.91 -27.32
C ASP A 369 -3.28 -1.83 -27.81
N LEU A 370 -2.27 -1.53 -27.00
CA LEU A 370 -1.23 -0.54 -27.29
C LEU A 370 -0.11 -1.15 -28.13
#